data_90fea581ac889114b47d38418cd0210b
#
_entry.id   90fea581ac889114b47d38418cd0210b
#
_cell.length_a   1.000
_cell.length_b   1.000
_cell.length_c   1.000
_cell.angle_alpha   90.00
_cell.angle_beta   90.00
_cell.angle_gamma   90.00
#
_symmetry.space_group_name_H-M   'P 1'
#
loop_
_entity.id
_entity.type
_entity.pdbx_description
1 polymer ?
#
loop_
_entity_poly.entity_id
_entity_poly.type
_entity_poly.pdbx_seq_one_letter_code
_entity_poly.pdbx_strand_id
1 'polypeptide(L)'
;VIGLTLDEDGIPADADGRVRIAEKIIKTAEKFGIKKKDIVIDALAMTISSEPEGAKVTLETLRRLRDEIGVNTVLGVSNISFGLPCRPIVNAAFYTMAMLNGLSAGIINPSSEDMMKSWYAYHALMNLDNNCEQYIQKYANSVVSTNIMKTSELSETKLKGENDRSRKSSSKMTLQEAIEKGLRDDAGKITTDMIATEAPLDIINEELIPALNHVGDGFEKGTVFLPQLLMSAEAAKSAFSVLKEKMEKSGEIREKKGRVILATVKGDIHDIGKNIVKVLLENYSFDVIDLGKDVPPEVIVDTAVEQDIRLVGLSALMTTTVVSMEETIKLLRERKPECKVMVGGAVLNQDYADMIG
;
A
#
# COMPACT_ATOMS: atom_id res chain seq x y z
N VAL A 1 6.42 -18.91 29.92
CA VAL A 1 5.35 -19.07 30.93
C VAL A 1 4.18 -18.18 30.52
N ILE A 2 2.94 -18.69 30.63
CA ILE A 2 1.72 -17.87 30.44
C ILE A 2 1.13 -17.63 31.83
N GLY A 3 0.95 -16.37 32.21
CA GLY A 3 0.31 -15.95 33.46
C GLY A 3 -1.07 -15.36 33.16
N LEU A 4 -2.06 -15.76 33.93
CA LEU A 4 -3.42 -15.25 33.83
C LEU A 4 -3.64 -14.13 34.88
N THR A 5 -4.32 -13.06 34.50
CA THR A 5 -4.62 -11.93 35.41
C THR A 5 -5.79 -12.23 36.33
N LEU A 6 -5.65 -13.33 37.11
CA LEU A 6 -6.60 -13.74 38.15
C LEU A 6 -5.84 -14.19 39.40
N ASP A 7 -6.47 -14.14 40.54
CA ASP A 7 -5.96 -14.61 41.83
C ASP A 7 -7.02 -15.42 42.60
N GLU A 8 -6.79 -15.60 43.91
CA GLU A 8 -7.65 -16.38 44.80
C GLU A 8 -9.07 -15.80 44.93
N ASP A 9 -9.24 -14.49 44.68
CA ASP A 9 -10.51 -13.77 44.72
C ASP A 9 -11.21 -13.77 43.35
N GLY A 10 -10.56 -14.32 42.31
CA GLY A 10 -11.07 -14.43 40.96
C GLY A 10 -10.46 -13.42 39.97
N ILE A 11 -11.24 -13.03 38.95
CA ILE A 11 -10.80 -12.08 37.92
C ILE A 11 -11.18 -10.66 38.35
N PRO A 12 -10.23 -9.72 38.50
CA PRO A 12 -10.54 -8.34 38.84
C PRO A 12 -11.47 -7.67 37.80
N ALA A 13 -12.44 -6.91 38.31
CA ALA A 13 -13.39 -6.23 37.44
C ALA A 13 -12.80 -5.02 36.70
N ASP A 14 -11.64 -4.53 37.11
CA ASP A 14 -10.96 -3.37 36.54
C ASP A 14 -9.55 -3.68 36.03
N ALA A 15 -9.02 -2.78 35.22
CA ALA A 15 -7.68 -2.92 34.66
C ALA A 15 -6.58 -2.79 35.74
N ASP A 16 -6.79 -1.99 36.79
CA ASP A 16 -5.81 -1.80 37.86
C ASP A 16 -5.53 -3.11 38.62
N GLY A 17 -6.58 -3.84 38.93
CA GLY A 17 -6.49 -5.16 39.56
C GLY A 17 -5.74 -6.16 38.69
N ARG A 18 -6.08 -6.22 37.41
CA ARG A 18 -5.42 -7.14 36.45
C ARG A 18 -3.94 -6.80 36.27
N VAL A 19 -3.58 -5.53 36.15
CA VAL A 19 -2.18 -5.08 36.06
C VAL A 19 -1.38 -5.42 37.31
N ARG A 20 -1.95 -5.21 38.51
CA ARG A 20 -1.31 -5.62 39.79
C ARG A 20 -1.00 -7.12 39.84
N ILE A 21 -1.94 -7.95 39.38
CA ILE A 21 -1.70 -9.41 39.33
C ILE A 21 -0.61 -9.73 38.33
N ALA A 22 -0.59 -9.13 37.16
CA ALA A 22 0.48 -9.31 36.18
C ALA A 22 1.86 -8.95 36.76
N GLU A 23 1.97 -7.83 37.48
CA GLU A 23 3.20 -7.46 38.18
C GLU A 23 3.63 -8.50 39.24
N LYS A 24 2.66 -9.03 40.03
CA LYS A 24 2.90 -10.09 41.02
C LYS A 24 3.46 -11.35 40.34
N ILE A 25 2.86 -11.73 39.21
CA ILE A 25 3.33 -12.89 38.40
C ILE A 25 4.75 -12.66 37.90
N ILE A 26 5.04 -11.51 37.29
CA ILE A 26 6.36 -11.19 36.74
C ILE A 26 7.43 -11.18 37.84
N LYS A 27 7.17 -10.44 38.94
CA LYS A 27 8.10 -10.40 40.09
C LYS A 27 8.35 -11.77 40.68
N THR A 28 7.34 -12.64 40.68
CA THR A 28 7.48 -14.01 41.18
C THR A 28 8.32 -14.85 40.21
N ALA A 29 8.02 -14.80 38.91
CA ALA A 29 8.76 -15.53 37.89
C ALA A 29 10.26 -15.15 37.87
N GLU A 30 10.57 -13.86 38.00
CA GLU A 30 11.95 -13.36 38.07
C GLU A 30 12.75 -13.94 39.23
N LYS A 31 12.10 -14.18 40.39
CA LYS A 31 12.75 -14.86 41.54
C LYS A 31 13.19 -16.30 41.22
N PHE A 32 12.51 -16.94 40.25
CA PHE A 32 12.86 -18.27 39.75
C PHE A 32 13.73 -18.23 38.50
N GLY A 33 14.30 -17.06 38.15
CA GLY A 33 15.21 -16.90 37.02
C GLY A 33 14.53 -16.84 35.66
N ILE A 34 13.18 -16.74 35.59
CA ILE A 34 12.45 -16.60 34.35
C ILE A 34 12.49 -15.13 33.94
N LYS A 35 13.03 -14.86 32.76
CA LYS A 35 13.16 -13.48 32.26
C LYS A 35 11.81 -12.96 31.74
N LYS A 36 11.58 -11.67 31.88
CA LYS A 36 10.36 -11.00 31.43
C LYS A 36 10.00 -11.31 29.97
N LYS A 37 10.98 -11.41 29.08
CA LYS A 37 10.78 -11.77 27.66
C LYS A 37 10.20 -13.17 27.44
N ASP A 38 10.34 -14.06 28.43
CA ASP A 38 9.87 -15.44 28.40
C ASP A 38 8.51 -15.60 29.14
N ILE A 39 7.90 -14.47 29.51
CA ILE A 39 6.60 -14.38 30.17
C ILE A 39 5.60 -13.78 29.18
N VAL A 40 4.43 -14.38 29.10
CA VAL A 40 3.28 -13.88 28.34
C VAL A 40 2.11 -13.74 29.30
N ILE A 41 1.44 -12.59 29.31
CA ILE A 41 0.31 -12.33 30.21
C ILE A 41 -1.01 -12.44 29.42
N ASP A 42 -1.93 -13.26 29.92
CA ASP A 42 -3.31 -13.29 29.43
C ASP A 42 -4.13 -12.25 30.21
N ALA A 43 -4.61 -11.24 29.47
CA ALA A 43 -5.41 -10.16 30.01
C ALA A 43 -6.86 -10.57 30.31
N LEU A 44 -7.28 -11.75 29.93
CA LEU A 44 -8.60 -12.37 30.11
C LEU A 44 -9.74 -11.58 29.47
N ALA A 45 -10.28 -12.07 28.36
CA ALA A 45 -11.46 -11.52 27.74
C ALA A 45 -12.73 -12.07 28.40
N MET A 46 -13.52 -11.20 29.02
CA MET A 46 -14.84 -11.51 29.56
C MET A 46 -15.91 -11.17 28.52
N THR A 47 -16.96 -11.98 28.48
CA THR A 47 -18.03 -11.77 27.50
C THR A 47 -18.86 -10.53 27.80
N ILE A 48 -19.08 -9.70 26.79
CA ILE A 48 -19.90 -8.49 26.92
C ILE A 48 -21.40 -8.77 27.15
N SER A 49 -21.83 -10.02 26.97
CA SER A 49 -23.22 -10.42 27.27
C SER A 49 -23.53 -10.49 28.78
N SER A 50 -22.52 -10.73 29.64
CA SER A 50 -22.65 -10.71 31.09
C SER A 50 -21.92 -9.54 31.74
N GLU A 51 -20.85 -9.06 31.12
CA GLU A 51 -20.01 -7.95 31.59
C GLU A 51 -19.91 -6.85 30.54
N PRO A 52 -20.85 -5.88 30.49
CA PRO A 52 -20.89 -4.87 29.43
C PRO A 52 -19.60 -4.04 29.28
N GLU A 53 -18.86 -3.82 30.37
CA GLU A 53 -17.57 -3.11 30.37
C GLU A 53 -16.36 -4.04 30.09
N GLY A 54 -16.57 -5.34 29.99
CA GLY A 54 -15.50 -6.34 29.86
C GLY A 54 -14.54 -6.09 28.70
N ALA A 55 -15.05 -5.63 27.55
CA ALA A 55 -14.21 -5.27 26.41
C ALA A 55 -13.28 -4.10 26.73
N LYS A 56 -13.80 -3.03 27.34
CA LYS A 56 -13.00 -1.83 27.68
C LYS A 56 -11.92 -2.17 28.71
N VAL A 57 -12.27 -2.93 29.75
CA VAL A 57 -11.32 -3.36 30.77
C VAL A 57 -10.20 -4.21 30.17
N THR A 58 -10.52 -5.15 29.30
CA THR A 58 -9.52 -5.99 28.62
C THR A 58 -8.60 -5.16 27.73
N LEU A 59 -9.14 -4.25 26.91
CA LEU A 59 -8.36 -3.39 26.03
C LEU A 59 -7.43 -2.46 26.82
N GLU A 60 -7.93 -1.86 27.90
CA GLU A 60 -7.12 -1.02 28.79
C GLU A 60 -6.01 -1.83 29.48
N THR A 61 -6.32 -3.05 29.92
CA THR A 61 -5.33 -3.95 30.51
C THR A 61 -4.21 -4.27 29.51
N LEU A 62 -4.55 -4.62 28.24
CA LEU A 62 -3.58 -4.89 27.18
C LEU A 62 -2.66 -3.68 26.94
N ARG A 63 -3.25 -2.49 26.82
CA ARG A 63 -2.52 -1.24 26.61
C ARG A 63 -1.50 -0.99 27.72
N ARG A 64 -1.93 -1.13 28.97
CA ARG A 64 -1.08 -0.89 30.14
C ARG A 64 0.00 -1.96 30.29
N LEU A 65 -0.29 -3.24 30.01
CA LEU A 65 0.70 -4.31 30.01
C LEU A 65 1.82 -4.04 28.98
N ARG A 66 1.47 -3.50 27.81
CA ARG A 66 2.44 -3.09 26.79
C ARG A 66 3.22 -1.84 27.22
N ASP A 67 2.53 -0.76 27.57
CA ASP A 67 3.10 0.58 27.70
C ASP A 67 3.80 0.80 29.04
N GLU A 68 3.23 0.29 30.15
CA GLU A 68 3.75 0.50 31.50
C GLU A 68 4.70 -0.64 31.93
N ILE A 69 4.37 -1.88 31.57
CA ILE A 69 5.15 -3.05 32.00
C ILE A 69 6.09 -3.54 30.90
N GLY A 70 5.72 -3.46 29.62
CA GLY A 70 6.51 -3.95 28.49
C GLY A 70 6.64 -5.48 28.48
N VAL A 71 5.53 -6.20 28.67
CA VAL A 71 5.45 -7.65 28.63
C VAL A 71 4.62 -8.11 27.44
N ASN A 72 4.93 -9.29 26.90
CA ASN A 72 4.12 -9.90 25.85
C ASN A 72 2.74 -10.31 26.39
N THR A 73 1.72 -10.20 25.56
CA THR A 73 0.34 -10.49 25.92
C THR A 73 -0.27 -11.58 25.04
N VAL A 74 -1.21 -12.31 25.58
CA VAL A 74 -2.04 -13.28 24.85
C VAL A 74 -3.50 -13.08 25.23
N LEU A 75 -4.43 -13.48 24.37
CA LEU A 75 -5.85 -13.37 24.63
C LEU A 75 -6.66 -14.42 23.87
N GLY A 76 -7.59 -15.07 24.54
CA GLY A 76 -8.66 -15.85 23.94
C GLY A 76 -9.74 -14.93 23.37
N VAL A 77 -9.54 -14.46 22.12
CA VAL A 77 -10.33 -13.37 21.52
C VAL A 77 -11.83 -13.68 21.44
N SER A 78 -12.18 -14.90 21.11
CA SER A 78 -13.59 -15.30 20.88
C SER A 78 -14.46 -15.35 22.14
N ASN A 79 -13.85 -15.26 23.34
CA ASN A 79 -14.59 -15.20 24.61
C ASN A 79 -15.46 -13.95 24.70
N ILE A 80 -15.02 -12.85 24.10
CA ILE A 80 -15.72 -11.55 24.15
C ILE A 80 -17.19 -11.61 23.69
N SER A 81 -17.48 -12.49 22.73
CA SER A 81 -18.80 -12.60 22.08
C SER A 81 -19.62 -13.79 22.53
N PHE A 82 -19.22 -14.48 23.60
CA PHE A 82 -19.95 -15.65 24.06
C PHE A 82 -21.40 -15.27 24.41
N GLY A 83 -22.36 -16.07 23.96
CA GLY A 83 -23.79 -15.82 24.15
C GLY A 83 -24.43 -14.81 23.17
N LEU A 84 -23.66 -14.19 22.26
CA LEU A 84 -24.19 -13.26 21.28
C LEU A 84 -24.48 -13.94 19.93
N PRO A 85 -25.44 -13.44 19.14
CA PRO A 85 -25.60 -13.85 17.74
C PRO A 85 -24.50 -13.29 16.85
N CYS A 86 -24.26 -13.86 15.68
CA CYS A 86 -23.29 -13.38 14.69
C CYS A 86 -21.89 -13.08 15.28
N ARG A 87 -21.41 -13.94 16.15
CA ARG A 87 -20.14 -13.83 16.87
C ARG A 87 -18.92 -13.41 16.01
N PRO A 88 -18.77 -13.88 14.75
CA PRO A 88 -17.64 -13.48 13.91
C PRO A 88 -17.48 -11.97 13.75
N ILE A 89 -18.57 -11.22 13.66
CA ILE A 89 -18.55 -9.76 13.53
C ILE A 89 -17.92 -9.10 14.77
N VAL A 90 -18.37 -9.50 15.95
CA VAL A 90 -17.86 -8.97 17.23
C VAL A 90 -16.41 -9.38 17.44
N ASN A 91 -16.09 -10.66 17.16
CA ASN A 91 -14.73 -11.19 17.30
C ASN A 91 -13.72 -10.45 16.39
N ALA A 92 -14.06 -10.23 15.13
CA ALA A 92 -13.20 -9.53 14.16
C ALA A 92 -12.93 -8.08 14.59
N ALA A 93 -13.98 -7.36 15.00
CA ALA A 93 -13.84 -5.99 15.48
C ALA A 93 -13.00 -5.92 16.76
N PHE A 94 -13.29 -6.78 17.74
CA PHE A 94 -12.55 -6.83 19.01
C PHE A 94 -11.10 -7.24 18.80
N TYR A 95 -10.81 -8.16 17.89
CA TYR A 95 -9.45 -8.59 17.57
C TYR A 95 -8.60 -7.43 17.02
N THR A 96 -9.17 -6.63 16.12
CA THR A 96 -8.50 -5.43 15.61
C THR A 96 -8.21 -4.43 16.73
N MET A 97 -9.19 -4.17 17.62
CA MET A 97 -9.01 -3.30 18.77
C MET A 97 -7.97 -3.83 19.75
N ALA A 98 -7.93 -5.15 19.99
CA ALA A 98 -6.96 -5.78 20.87
C ALA A 98 -5.53 -5.66 20.33
N MET A 99 -5.32 -5.90 19.03
CA MET A 99 -4.02 -5.70 18.38
C MET A 99 -3.52 -4.26 18.52
N LEU A 100 -4.41 -3.28 18.30
CA LEU A 100 -4.09 -1.85 18.47
C LEU A 100 -3.68 -1.53 19.92
N ASN A 101 -4.29 -2.19 20.90
CA ASN A 101 -3.99 -1.99 22.31
C ASN A 101 -2.86 -2.87 22.84
N GLY A 102 -2.11 -3.58 21.99
CA GLY A 102 -0.88 -4.26 22.39
C GLY A 102 -1.00 -5.77 22.56
N LEU A 103 -1.98 -6.41 21.94
CA LEU A 103 -2.04 -7.87 21.87
C LEU A 103 -0.87 -8.41 21.05
N SER A 104 0.00 -9.21 21.69
CA SER A 104 1.16 -9.83 21.04
C SER A 104 0.80 -11.13 20.32
N ALA A 105 -0.13 -11.91 20.88
CA ALA A 105 -0.58 -13.19 20.33
C ALA A 105 -2.08 -13.40 20.57
N GLY A 106 -2.83 -13.77 19.55
CA GLY A 106 -4.25 -14.10 19.66
C GLY A 106 -4.51 -15.60 19.60
N ILE A 107 -5.25 -16.14 20.58
CA ILE A 107 -5.83 -17.49 20.47
C ILE A 107 -7.12 -17.31 19.68
N ILE A 108 -7.04 -17.65 18.40
CA ILE A 108 -8.10 -17.47 17.41
C ILE A 108 -8.31 -18.74 16.58
N ASN A 109 -9.44 -18.80 15.88
CA ASN A 109 -9.61 -19.82 14.84
C ASN A 109 -9.00 -19.28 13.51
N PRO A 110 -7.89 -19.84 13.02
CA PRO A 110 -7.25 -19.38 11.79
C PRO A 110 -8.07 -19.67 10.52
N SER A 111 -9.09 -20.52 10.62
CA SER A 111 -10.05 -20.79 9.55
C SER A 111 -11.20 -19.76 9.51
N SER A 112 -11.30 -18.87 10.51
CA SER A 112 -12.28 -17.79 10.49
C SER A 112 -11.83 -16.71 9.53
N GLU A 113 -12.54 -16.60 8.42
CA GLU A 113 -12.23 -15.62 7.37
C GLU A 113 -12.27 -14.18 7.91
N ASP A 114 -13.25 -13.82 8.74
CA ASP A 114 -13.40 -12.49 9.29
C ASP A 114 -12.25 -12.11 10.22
N MET A 115 -11.78 -13.04 11.06
CA MET A 115 -10.63 -12.79 11.94
C MET A 115 -9.34 -12.64 11.14
N MET A 116 -9.14 -13.47 10.11
CA MET A 116 -7.97 -13.35 9.24
C MET A 116 -8.00 -12.08 8.40
N LYS A 117 -9.17 -11.65 7.89
CA LYS A 117 -9.33 -10.33 7.23
C LYS A 117 -8.91 -9.19 8.16
N SER A 118 -9.31 -9.23 9.43
CA SER A 118 -8.92 -8.23 10.44
C SER A 118 -7.42 -8.21 10.66
N TRP A 119 -6.77 -9.37 10.70
CA TRP A 119 -5.32 -9.49 10.89
C TRP A 119 -4.55 -8.86 9.71
N TYR A 120 -4.87 -9.25 8.48
CA TYR A 120 -4.21 -8.69 7.29
C TYR A 120 -4.46 -7.18 7.15
N ALA A 121 -5.70 -6.74 7.37
CA ALA A 121 -6.04 -5.32 7.29
C ALA A 121 -5.30 -4.49 8.36
N TYR A 122 -5.23 -4.98 9.60
CA TYR A 122 -4.50 -4.32 10.67
C TYR A 122 -2.99 -4.17 10.33
N HIS A 123 -2.36 -5.24 9.84
CA HIS A 123 -0.93 -5.21 9.50
C HIS A 123 -0.64 -4.22 8.36
N ALA A 124 -1.51 -4.16 7.36
CA ALA A 124 -1.40 -3.19 6.28
C ALA A 124 -1.58 -1.74 6.79
N LEU A 125 -2.61 -1.48 7.61
CA LEU A 125 -2.91 -0.16 8.15
C LEU A 125 -1.83 0.37 9.10
N MET A 126 -1.21 -0.52 9.87
CA MET A 126 -0.16 -0.16 10.83
C MET A 126 1.25 -0.19 10.22
N ASN A 127 1.37 -0.36 8.90
CA ASN A 127 2.64 -0.47 8.18
C ASN A 127 3.55 -1.60 8.72
N LEU A 128 2.94 -2.70 9.19
CA LEU A 128 3.61 -3.93 9.61
C LEU A 128 3.73 -4.93 8.44
N ASP A 129 2.91 -4.74 7.41
CA ASP A 129 2.96 -5.44 6.13
C ASP A 129 3.57 -4.48 5.10
N ASN A 130 4.84 -4.69 4.80
CA ASN A 130 5.60 -3.79 3.92
C ASN A 130 4.93 -3.73 2.53
N ASN A 131 4.57 -2.52 2.09
CA ASN A 131 3.90 -2.26 0.81
C ASN A 131 2.60 -3.06 0.60
N CYS A 132 1.95 -3.49 1.68
CA CYS A 132 0.74 -4.33 1.65
C CYS A 132 0.91 -5.66 0.90
N GLU A 133 2.11 -6.21 0.86
CA GLU A 133 2.43 -7.40 0.05
C GLU A 133 1.60 -8.62 0.45
N GLN A 134 1.55 -8.93 1.75
CA GLN A 134 0.78 -10.06 2.26
C GLN A 134 -0.72 -9.87 2.06
N TYR A 135 -1.22 -8.65 2.28
CA TYR A 135 -2.62 -8.31 2.05
C TYR A 135 -3.00 -8.50 0.57
N ILE A 136 -2.19 -7.97 -0.34
CA ILE A 136 -2.41 -8.10 -1.79
C ILE A 136 -2.34 -9.56 -2.20
N GLN A 137 -1.31 -10.30 -1.81
CA GLN A 137 -1.16 -11.73 -2.13
C GLN A 137 -2.38 -12.54 -1.69
N LYS A 138 -2.95 -12.22 -0.51
CA LYS A 138 -4.10 -12.94 0.05
C LYS A 138 -5.39 -12.63 -0.69
N TYR A 139 -5.62 -11.37 -1.11
CA TYR A 139 -6.94 -10.91 -1.56
C TYR A 139 -7.01 -10.48 -3.02
N ALA A 140 -5.91 -10.42 -3.76
CA ALA A 140 -5.90 -10.04 -5.18
C ALA A 140 -6.90 -10.86 -6.02
N ASN A 141 -6.92 -12.18 -5.82
CA ASN A 141 -7.80 -13.07 -6.56
C ASN A 141 -9.28 -12.96 -6.16
N SER A 142 -9.58 -12.39 -4.99
CA SER A 142 -10.96 -12.20 -4.53
C SER A 142 -11.67 -11.07 -5.29
N VAL A 143 -10.93 -10.10 -5.80
CA VAL A 143 -11.45 -8.98 -6.61
C VAL A 143 -11.88 -9.45 -8.00
N VAL A 144 -11.16 -10.40 -8.58
CA VAL A 144 -11.48 -10.98 -9.90
C VAL A 144 -12.83 -11.70 -9.86
N SER A 145 -13.12 -12.41 -8.77
CA SER A 145 -14.39 -13.12 -8.59
C SER A 145 -15.61 -12.21 -8.45
N THR A 146 -15.45 -11.02 -7.86
CA THR A 146 -16.55 -10.05 -7.69
C THR A 146 -16.89 -9.28 -8.96
N ASN A 147 -15.93 -9.08 -9.86
CA ASN A 147 -16.16 -8.44 -11.16
C ASN A 147 -16.81 -9.40 -12.18
N ILE A 148 -16.59 -10.72 -12.03
CA ILE A 148 -17.21 -11.75 -12.89
C ILE A 148 -18.69 -11.94 -12.55
N MET A 149 -19.15 -11.62 -11.34
CA MET A 149 -20.59 -11.72 -10.98
C MET A 149 -21.44 -10.59 -11.56
N LYS A 150 -20.89 -9.59 -12.23
CA LYS A 150 -21.64 -8.53 -12.93
C LYS A 150 -21.81 -8.77 -14.42
N THR A 151 -21.18 -9.79 -14.98
CA THR A 151 -21.36 -10.21 -16.37
C THR A 151 -21.44 -11.73 -16.41
N SER A 152 -22.59 -12.29 -16.03
CA SER A 152 -22.85 -13.70 -16.23
C SER A 152 -23.88 -13.90 -17.32
N GLU A 153 -23.43 -14.44 -18.40
CA GLU A 153 -23.88 -15.77 -18.86
C GLU A 153 -22.83 -16.31 -19.82
N LEU A 154 -22.53 -17.61 -19.64
CA LEU A 154 -21.79 -18.51 -20.53
C LEU A 154 -20.29 -18.76 -20.27
N SER A 155 -20.15 -20.00 -19.96
CA SER A 155 -19.08 -20.99 -20.18
C SER A 155 -18.20 -21.37 -18.97
N GLU A 156 -18.60 -22.50 -18.40
CA GLU A 156 -17.73 -23.37 -17.60
C GLU A 156 -16.56 -23.86 -18.46
N THR A 157 -15.36 -23.47 -18.09
CA THR A 157 -14.18 -24.25 -18.44
C THR A 157 -13.30 -24.36 -17.21
N LYS A 158 -13.19 -25.59 -16.74
CA LYS A 158 -12.34 -26.02 -15.64
C LYS A 158 -10.89 -25.62 -15.91
N LEU A 159 -10.31 -24.77 -15.07
CA LEU A 159 -8.87 -24.66 -14.93
C LEU A 159 -8.47 -25.34 -13.61
N LYS A 160 -7.89 -26.52 -13.75
CA LYS A 160 -7.19 -27.22 -12.67
C LYS A 160 -5.99 -26.40 -12.26
N GLY A 161 -5.94 -26.05 -10.96
CA GLY A 161 -4.75 -25.50 -10.35
C GLY A 161 -3.68 -26.60 -10.27
N GLU A 162 -2.58 -26.40 -10.92
CA GLU A 162 -1.35 -27.14 -10.65
C GLU A 162 -0.52 -26.34 -9.65
N ASN A 163 -0.45 -26.91 -8.44
CA ASN A 163 0.60 -26.60 -7.48
C ASN A 163 1.95 -27.07 -8.06
N ASP A 164 2.73 -26.18 -8.58
CA ASP A 164 4.13 -26.47 -8.87
C ASP A 164 5.04 -25.82 -7.82
N ARG A 165 5.16 -26.51 -6.68
CA ARG A 165 6.26 -26.33 -5.75
C ARG A 165 7.36 -27.29 -6.18
N SER A 166 8.21 -26.87 -7.12
CA SER A 166 9.59 -27.35 -7.16
C SER A 166 10.29 -26.90 -8.44
N ARG A 167 11.18 -25.93 -8.31
CA ARG A 167 12.55 -25.97 -8.84
C ARG A 167 13.19 -24.60 -8.64
N LYS A 168 13.89 -24.42 -7.53
CA LYS A 168 14.99 -23.46 -7.47
C LYS A 168 16.04 -23.93 -8.45
N SER A 169 15.97 -23.47 -9.68
CA SER A 169 17.16 -23.30 -10.49
C SER A 169 17.70 -21.91 -10.16
N SER A 170 18.95 -21.81 -9.83
CA SER A 170 19.68 -20.55 -9.60
C SER A 170 19.85 -19.83 -10.95
N SER A 171 18.77 -19.34 -11.53
CA SER A 171 18.85 -18.35 -12.60
C SER A 171 19.08 -16.98 -11.91
N LYS A 172 20.13 -16.29 -12.32
CA LYS A 172 20.41 -14.92 -11.88
C LYS A 172 19.16 -14.08 -12.21
N MET A 173 18.61 -13.36 -11.21
CA MET A 173 17.45 -12.50 -11.40
C MET A 173 17.69 -11.52 -12.55
N THR A 174 16.73 -11.34 -13.44
CA THR A 174 16.83 -10.37 -14.54
C THR A 174 16.48 -8.97 -14.07
N LEU A 175 16.85 -7.95 -14.85
CA LEU A 175 16.50 -6.56 -14.53
C LEU A 175 14.98 -6.36 -14.61
N GLN A 176 14.31 -6.97 -15.60
CA GLN A 176 12.85 -6.94 -15.71
C GLN A 176 12.19 -7.50 -14.46
N GLU A 177 12.60 -8.69 -14.00
CA GLU A 177 12.07 -9.28 -12.77
C GLU A 177 12.30 -8.42 -11.53
N ALA A 178 13.46 -7.77 -11.43
CA ALA A 178 13.75 -6.87 -10.30
C ALA A 178 12.84 -5.64 -10.31
N ILE A 179 12.57 -5.08 -11.49
CA ILE A 179 11.65 -3.93 -11.65
C ILE A 179 10.21 -4.36 -11.37
N GLU A 180 9.73 -5.46 -11.96
CA GLU A 180 8.36 -5.96 -11.75
C GLU A 180 8.07 -6.28 -10.28
N LYS A 181 9.05 -6.80 -9.55
CA LYS A 181 8.97 -7.08 -8.12
C LYS A 181 9.24 -5.86 -7.24
N GLY A 182 9.59 -4.71 -7.83
CA GLY A 182 9.87 -3.48 -7.10
C GLY A 182 11.15 -3.51 -6.25
N LEU A 183 12.13 -4.32 -6.62
CA LEU A 183 13.38 -4.53 -5.88
C LEU A 183 14.40 -3.46 -6.26
N ARG A 184 14.29 -2.29 -5.64
CA ARG A 184 15.05 -1.08 -5.96
C ARG A 184 16.56 -1.29 -5.97
N ASP A 185 17.11 -1.91 -4.91
CA ASP A 185 18.56 -2.08 -4.75
C ASP A 185 19.13 -3.11 -5.72
N ASP A 186 18.37 -4.18 -6.00
CA ASP A 186 18.78 -5.22 -6.93
C ASP A 186 18.71 -4.69 -8.38
N ALA A 187 17.69 -3.91 -8.74
CA ALA A 187 17.58 -3.27 -10.04
C ALA A 187 18.80 -2.37 -10.29
N GLY A 188 19.21 -1.54 -9.32
CA GLY A 188 20.42 -0.72 -9.44
C GLY A 188 21.71 -1.53 -9.62
N LYS A 189 21.88 -2.61 -8.84
CA LYS A 189 23.07 -3.50 -8.94
C LYS A 189 23.13 -4.24 -10.28
N ILE A 190 22.00 -4.85 -10.69
CA ILE A 190 21.93 -5.58 -11.96
C ILE A 190 22.24 -4.63 -13.11
N THR A 191 21.68 -3.41 -13.10
CA THR A 191 21.98 -2.40 -14.11
C THR A 191 23.47 -2.03 -14.13
N THR A 192 24.11 -1.91 -12.96
CA THR A 192 25.54 -1.63 -12.84
C THR A 192 26.37 -2.74 -13.48
N ASP A 193 25.97 -4.00 -13.32
CA ASP A 193 26.65 -5.14 -13.97
C ASP A 193 26.43 -5.12 -15.48
N MET A 194 25.21 -4.85 -15.95
CA MET A 194 24.84 -4.84 -17.38
C MET A 194 25.56 -3.75 -18.19
N ILE A 195 25.74 -2.57 -17.62
CA ILE A 195 26.47 -1.44 -18.28
C ILE A 195 27.92 -1.79 -18.66
N ALA A 196 28.50 -2.80 -18.03
CA ALA A 196 29.85 -3.23 -18.34
C ALA A 196 29.95 -3.89 -19.74
N THR A 197 28.84 -4.47 -20.23
CA THR A 197 28.79 -5.29 -21.45
C THR A 197 27.77 -4.81 -22.48
N GLU A 198 26.80 -3.99 -22.09
CA GLU A 198 25.69 -3.57 -22.92
C GLU A 198 25.59 -2.05 -23.01
N ALA A 199 25.08 -1.54 -24.14
CA ALA A 199 24.87 -0.11 -24.29
C ALA A 199 23.69 0.36 -23.43
N PRO A 200 23.79 1.53 -22.76
CA PRO A 200 22.70 2.04 -21.92
C PRO A 200 21.34 2.13 -22.60
N LEU A 201 21.30 2.48 -23.88
CA LEU A 201 20.07 2.58 -24.67
C LEU A 201 19.42 1.22 -24.91
N ASP A 202 20.20 0.16 -25.10
CA ASP A 202 19.67 -1.18 -25.28
C ASP A 202 19.04 -1.69 -23.99
N ILE A 203 19.70 -1.49 -22.84
CA ILE A 203 19.15 -1.84 -21.52
C ILE A 203 17.82 -1.13 -21.28
N ILE A 204 17.69 0.15 -21.68
CA ILE A 204 16.45 0.87 -21.53
C ILE A 204 15.33 0.29 -22.41
N ASN A 205 15.64 0.04 -23.68
CA ASN A 205 14.63 -0.40 -24.64
C ASN A 205 14.25 -1.87 -24.47
N GLU A 206 15.17 -2.72 -24.06
CA GLU A 206 14.97 -4.16 -23.99
C GLU A 206 14.58 -4.64 -22.59
N GLU A 207 14.92 -3.88 -21.53
CA GLU A 207 14.66 -4.26 -20.15
C GLU A 207 13.71 -3.31 -19.41
N LEU A 208 14.05 -2.00 -19.33
CA LEU A 208 13.25 -1.06 -18.51
C LEU A 208 11.86 -0.81 -19.10
N ILE A 209 11.79 -0.49 -20.38
CA ILE A 209 10.50 -0.16 -21.01
C ILE A 209 9.55 -1.36 -21.01
N PRO A 210 9.97 -2.58 -21.40
CA PRO A 210 9.11 -3.75 -21.33
C PRO A 210 8.61 -4.06 -19.91
N ALA A 211 9.48 -3.96 -18.89
CA ALA A 211 9.08 -4.18 -17.50
C ALA A 211 8.02 -3.17 -17.04
N LEU A 212 8.22 -1.88 -17.33
CA LEU A 212 7.26 -0.83 -16.97
C LEU A 212 5.92 -0.99 -17.72
N ASN A 213 5.96 -1.38 -18.98
CA ASN A 213 4.74 -1.67 -19.75
C ASN A 213 3.98 -2.86 -19.16
N HIS A 214 4.69 -3.94 -18.79
CA HIS A 214 4.07 -5.12 -18.17
C HIS A 214 3.40 -4.77 -16.83
N VAL A 215 4.06 -3.96 -16.01
CA VAL A 215 3.49 -3.47 -14.73
C VAL A 215 2.29 -2.54 -14.97
N GLY A 216 2.37 -1.66 -15.96
CA GLY A 216 1.28 -0.75 -16.36
C GLY A 216 0.06 -1.52 -16.86
N ASP A 217 0.24 -2.47 -17.75
CA ASP A 217 -0.81 -3.38 -18.24
C ASP A 217 -1.45 -4.18 -17.10
N GLY A 218 -0.62 -4.65 -16.16
CA GLY A 218 -1.09 -5.37 -14.97
C GLY A 218 -1.94 -4.47 -14.05
N PHE A 219 -1.56 -3.20 -13.91
CA PHE A 219 -2.33 -2.23 -13.14
C PHE A 219 -3.68 -1.91 -13.82
N GLU A 220 -3.71 -1.71 -15.12
CA GLU A 220 -4.94 -1.50 -15.88
C GLU A 220 -5.90 -2.70 -15.80
N LYS A 221 -5.36 -3.92 -15.87
CA LYS A 221 -6.11 -5.18 -15.73
C LYS A 221 -6.50 -5.51 -14.28
N GLY A 222 -6.05 -4.75 -13.28
CA GLY A 222 -6.29 -4.99 -11.87
C GLY A 222 -5.54 -6.20 -11.27
N THR A 223 -4.48 -6.65 -11.91
CA THR A 223 -3.59 -7.73 -11.43
C THR A 223 -2.36 -7.19 -10.69
N VAL A 224 -2.00 -5.94 -10.91
CA VAL A 224 -1.01 -5.18 -10.17
C VAL A 224 -1.72 -4.06 -9.40
N PHE A 225 -1.35 -3.84 -8.15
CA PHE A 225 -1.97 -2.84 -7.28
C PHE A 225 -1.06 -1.63 -7.08
N LEU A 226 -1.63 -0.51 -6.63
CA LEU A 226 -0.92 0.75 -6.50
C LEU A 226 0.43 0.66 -5.74
N PRO A 227 0.53 -0.03 -4.59
CA PRO A 227 1.81 -0.18 -3.90
C PRO A 227 2.88 -0.87 -4.77
N GLN A 228 2.50 -1.91 -5.49
CA GLN A 228 3.40 -2.64 -6.41
C GLN A 228 3.84 -1.75 -7.58
N LEU A 229 2.90 -0.98 -8.18
CA LEU A 229 3.22 -0.02 -9.23
C LEU A 229 4.24 1.03 -8.76
N LEU A 230 4.08 1.58 -7.55
CA LEU A 230 5.00 2.55 -6.97
C LEU A 230 6.39 1.95 -6.71
N MET A 231 6.44 0.71 -6.19
CA MET A 231 7.70 0.01 -5.98
C MET A 231 8.42 -0.26 -7.29
N SER A 232 7.73 -0.70 -8.33
CA SER A 232 8.29 -0.93 -9.66
C SER A 232 8.83 0.37 -10.27
N ALA A 233 8.11 1.48 -10.11
CA ALA A 233 8.57 2.79 -10.56
C ALA A 233 9.84 3.25 -9.83
N GLU A 234 9.95 3.03 -8.52
CA GLU A 234 11.17 3.34 -7.75
C GLU A 234 12.35 2.42 -8.14
N ALA A 235 12.10 1.15 -8.43
CA ALA A 235 13.11 0.22 -8.91
C ALA A 235 13.62 0.64 -10.29
N ALA A 236 12.73 0.97 -11.22
CA ALA A 236 13.09 1.50 -12.54
C ALA A 236 13.86 2.81 -12.44
N LYS A 237 13.49 3.72 -11.53
CA LYS A 237 14.20 4.98 -11.27
C LYS A 237 15.63 4.73 -10.77
N SER A 238 15.84 3.74 -9.91
CA SER A 238 17.18 3.34 -9.44
C SER A 238 18.04 2.85 -10.61
N ALA A 239 17.53 1.93 -11.44
CA ALA A 239 18.19 1.46 -12.65
C ALA A 239 18.51 2.60 -13.60
N PHE A 240 17.54 3.48 -13.87
CA PHE A 240 17.71 4.63 -14.74
C PHE A 240 18.76 5.63 -14.25
N SER A 241 18.87 5.84 -12.93
CA SER A 241 19.89 6.73 -12.36
C SER A 241 21.31 6.24 -12.67
N VAL A 242 21.53 4.92 -12.61
CA VAL A 242 22.82 4.28 -12.95
C VAL A 242 23.14 4.46 -14.43
N LEU A 243 22.15 4.24 -15.32
CA LEU A 243 22.31 4.43 -16.76
C LEU A 243 22.62 5.89 -17.11
N LYS A 244 21.89 6.83 -16.49
CA LYS A 244 22.08 8.26 -16.70
C LYS A 244 23.49 8.71 -16.32
N GLU A 245 24.00 8.30 -15.17
CA GLU A 245 25.36 8.62 -14.73
C GLU A 245 26.42 8.13 -15.74
N LYS A 246 26.24 6.93 -16.30
CA LYS A 246 27.14 6.40 -17.33
C LYS A 246 27.05 7.19 -18.63
N MET A 247 25.85 7.54 -19.09
CA MET A 247 25.62 8.30 -20.31
C MET A 247 26.18 9.72 -20.22
N GLU A 248 26.05 10.37 -19.06
CA GLU A 248 26.65 11.69 -18.81
C GLU A 248 28.18 11.64 -18.87
N LYS A 249 28.80 10.58 -18.35
CA LYS A 249 30.26 10.37 -18.41
C LYS A 249 30.75 10.01 -19.78
N SER A 250 29.94 9.35 -20.62
CA SER A 250 30.34 8.99 -22.02
C SER A 250 30.11 10.12 -23.03
N GLY A 251 29.50 11.23 -22.63
CA GLY A 251 29.16 12.35 -23.51
C GLY A 251 27.98 12.08 -24.44
N GLU A 252 27.29 10.96 -24.28
CA GLU A 252 26.02 10.65 -24.93
C GLU A 252 24.89 11.41 -24.24
N ILE A 253 24.73 12.69 -24.59
CA ILE A 253 23.61 13.51 -24.09
C ILE A 253 22.34 12.97 -24.74
N ARG A 254 21.42 12.43 -23.94
CA ARG A 254 20.07 12.17 -24.41
C ARG A 254 19.41 13.49 -24.80
N GLU A 255 18.91 13.56 -26.02
CA GLU A 255 17.87 14.53 -26.35
C GLU A 255 16.71 14.29 -25.39
N LYS A 256 16.42 15.27 -24.52
CA LYS A 256 15.19 15.26 -23.70
C LYS A 256 14.02 15.13 -24.67
N LYS A 257 13.15 14.15 -24.47
CA LYS A 257 11.99 13.91 -25.37
C LYS A 257 11.04 15.08 -25.45
N GLY A 258 11.12 16.00 -24.48
CA GLY A 258 10.31 17.20 -24.39
C GLY A 258 10.07 17.62 -22.96
N ARG A 259 9.39 18.77 -22.79
CA ARG A 259 9.00 19.33 -21.50
C ARG A 259 7.51 19.15 -21.30
N VAL A 260 7.08 18.79 -20.09
CA VAL A 260 5.68 18.54 -19.73
C VAL A 260 5.37 19.27 -18.43
N ILE A 261 4.30 20.02 -18.38
CA ILE A 261 3.74 20.53 -17.11
C ILE A 261 2.77 19.49 -16.55
N LEU A 262 2.87 19.25 -15.24
CA LEU A 262 1.86 18.51 -14.49
C LEU A 262 1.30 19.37 -13.36
N ALA A 263 -0.01 19.40 -13.22
CA ALA A 263 -0.69 20.12 -12.15
C ALA A 263 -1.95 19.39 -11.69
N THR A 264 -2.23 19.42 -10.39
CA THR A 264 -3.57 19.15 -9.86
C THR A 264 -4.33 20.48 -9.83
N VAL A 265 -5.50 20.50 -10.46
CA VAL A 265 -6.26 21.73 -10.72
C VAL A 265 -6.74 22.40 -9.44
N LYS A 266 -7.11 23.67 -9.55
CA LYS A 266 -7.61 24.51 -8.45
C LYS A 266 -8.78 23.84 -7.71
N GLY A 267 -8.71 23.87 -6.38
CA GLY A 267 -9.71 23.25 -5.50
C GLY A 267 -9.48 21.77 -5.24
N ASP A 268 -8.53 21.13 -5.92
CA ASP A 268 -8.21 19.71 -5.73
C ASP A 268 -6.84 19.52 -5.05
N ILE A 269 -6.82 18.74 -3.98
CA ILE A 269 -5.60 18.44 -3.20
C ILE A 269 -5.07 17.02 -3.42
N HIS A 270 -5.77 16.22 -4.23
CA HIS A 270 -5.46 14.82 -4.48
C HIS A 270 -4.39 14.72 -5.59
N ASP A 271 -3.14 14.59 -5.20
CA ASP A 271 -1.99 14.61 -6.12
C ASP A 271 -1.27 13.27 -6.31
N ILE A 272 -1.73 12.20 -5.65
CA ILE A 272 -1.09 10.87 -5.75
C ILE A 272 -1.03 10.39 -7.20
N GLY A 273 -2.13 10.46 -7.94
CA GLY A 273 -2.19 10.05 -9.35
C GLY A 273 -1.24 10.87 -10.23
N LYS A 274 -1.22 12.21 -10.05
CA LYS A 274 -0.29 13.11 -10.74
C LYS A 274 1.17 12.75 -10.46
N ASN A 275 1.50 12.44 -9.20
CA ASN A 275 2.87 12.10 -8.80
C ASN A 275 3.33 10.77 -9.41
N ILE A 276 2.41 9.79 -9.58
CA ILE A 276 2.70 8.55 -10.31
C ILE A 276 3.04 8.85 -11.78
N VAL A 277 2.21 9.66 -12.46
CA VAL A 277 2.42 10.06 -13.85
C VAL A 277 3.75 10.83 -14.00
N LYS A 278 4.07 11.70 -13.03
CA LYS A 278 5.36 12.40 -12.99
C LYS A 278 6.54 11.42 -13.00
N VAL A 279 6.56 10.44 -12.08
CA VAL A 279 7.64 9.45 -11.98
C VAL A 279 7.77 8.66 -13.28
N LEU A 280 6.66 8.27 -13.88
CA LEU A 280 6.66 7.55 -15.16
C LEU A 280 7.25 8.42 -16.29
N LEU A 281 6.80 9.66 -16.45
CA LEU A 281 7.31 10.57 -17.49
C LEU A 281 8.80 10.88 -17.33
N GLU A 282 9.26 11.12 -16.08
CA GLU A 282 10.68 11.30 -15.77
C GLU A 282 11.50 10.06 -16.18
N ASN A 283 10.98 8.85 -15.93
CA ASN A 283 11.62 7.60 -16.39
C ASN A 283 11.67 7.47 -17.92
N TYR A 284 10.66 7.99 -18.62
CA TYR A 284 10.66 8.07 -20.09
C TYR A 284 11.48 9.24 -20.66
N SER A 285 12.28 9.91 -19.84
CA SER A 285 13.18 11.03 -20.22
C SER A 285 12.46 12.32 -20.63
N PHE A 286 11.25 12.53 -20.13
CA PHE A 286 10.63 13.84 -20.19
C PHE A 286 11.14 14.74 -19.05
N ASP A 287 11.23 16.06 -19.33
CA ASP A 287 11.52 17.09 -18.32
C ASP A 287 10.19 17.54 -17.72
N VAL A 288 9.88 17.07 -16.52
CA VAL A 288 8.58 17.33 -15.89
C VAL A 288 8.64 18.56 -14.98
N ILE A 289 7.81 19.54 -15.29
CA ILE A 289 7.57 20.73 -14.46
C ILE A 289 6.32 20.46 -13.63
N ASP A 290 6.52 20.08 -12.38
CA ASP A 290 5.43 19.81 -11.44
C ASP A 290 5.04 21.09 -10.71
N LEU A 291 3.85 21.62 -11.00
CA LEU A 291 3.31 22.80 -10.35
C LEU A 291 2.62 22.51 -9.01
N GLY A 292 2.51 21.22 -8.65
CA GLY A 292 1.90 20.82 -7.38
C GLY A 292 0.39 20.62 -7.46
N LYS A 293 -0.30 20.98 -6.38
CA LYS A 293 -1.75 20.79 -6.20
C LYS A 293 -2.45 22.12 -5.93
N ASP A 294 -3.76 22.17 -6.13
CA ASP A 294 -4.58 23.38 -5.96
C ASP A 294 -4.07 24.55 -6.80
N VAL A 295 -3.69 24.26 -8.07
CA VAL A 295 -3.01 25.22 -8.93
C VAL A 295 -4.04 26.01 -9.73
N PRO A 296 -4.05 27.37 -9.63
CA PRO A 296 -4.93 28.21 -10.40
C PRO A 296 -4.72 28.06 -11.92
N PRO A 297 -5.79 28.14 -12.74
CA PRO A 297 -5.72 28.06 -14.21
C PRO A 297 -4.69 29.00 -14.82
N GLU A 298 -4.65 30.23 -14.35
CA GLU A 298 -3.73 31.29 -14.84
C GLU A 298 -2.26 30.87 -14.65
N VAL A 299 -1.91 30.29 -13.50
CA VAL A 299 -0.53 29.87 -13.20
C VAL A 299 -0.09 28.77 -14.16
N ILE A 300 -0.97 27.81 -14.45
CA ILE A 300 -0.69 26.72 -15.40
C ILE A 300 -0.46 27.27 -16.80
N VAL A 301 -1.35 28.16 -17.24
CA VAL A 301 -1.32 28.74 -18.58
C VAL A 301 -0.13 29.68 -18.74
N ASP A 302 0.13 30.56 -17.76
CA ASP A 302 1.29 31.47 -17.77
C ASP A 302 2.58 30.67 -17.87
N THR A 303 2.75 29.63 -17.07
CA THR A 303 3.92 28.76 -17.14
C THR A 303 4.08 28.10 -18.51
N ALA A 304 2.97 27.61 -19.10
CA ALA A 304 3.00 26.99 -20.42
C ALA A 304 3.41 27.99 -21.53
N VAL A 305 2.94 29.23 -21.45
CA VAL A 305 3.27 30.29 -22.40
C VAL A 305 4.71 30.77 -22.22
N GLU A 306 5.11 31.15 -20.99
CA GLU A 306 6.42 31.71 -20.69
C GLU A 306 7.56 30.74 -20.98
N GLN A 307 7.34 29.45 -20.75
CA GLN A 307 8.37 28.43 -20.95
C GLN A 307 8.24 27.68 -22.26
N ASP A 308 7.33 28.10 -23.13
CA ASP A 308 7.03 27.44 -24.42
C ASP A 308 6.78 25.93 -24.30
N ILE A 309 5.93 25.52 -23.33
CA ILE A 309 5.57 24.12 -23.13
C ILE A 309 4.41 23.73 -24.05
N ARG A 310 4.52 22.58 -24.70
CA ARG A 310 3.53 22.08 -25.67
C ARG A 310 2.68 20.93 -25.17
N LEU A 311 2.91 20.48 -23.94
CA LEU A 311 2.15 19.40 -23.30
C LEU A 311 1.89 19.72 -21.84
N VAL A 312 0.61 19.73 -21.46
CA VAL A 312 0.15 19.98 -20.08
C VAL A 312 -0.70 18.80 -19.64
N GLY A 313 -0.37 18.24 -18.47
CA GLY A 313 -1.17 17.21 -17.80
C GLY A 313 -1.91 17.79 -16.61
N LEU A 314 -3.24 17.61 -16.60
CA LEU A 314 -4.12 18.07 -15.55
C LEU A 314 -4.73 16.90 -14.80
N SER A 315 -4.75 16.99 -13.46
CA SER A 315 -5.34 15.97 -12.60
C SER A 315 -6.49 16.55 -11.77
N ALA A 316 -7.63 15.83 -11.72
CA ALA A 316 -8.77 16.12 -10.86
C ALA A 316 -9.41 14.83 -10.35
N LEU A 317 -9.60 14.70 -9.04
CA LEU A 317 -10.22 13.52 -8.43
C LEU A 317 -11.71 13.71 -8.15
N MET A 318 -12.16 14.95 -7.94
CA MET A 318 -13.54 15.28 -7.56
C MET A 318 -14.32 15.85 -8.74
N THR A 319 -15.61 15.51 -8.86
CA THR A 319 -16.50 16.07 -9.89
C THR A 319 -16.63 17.61 -9.80
N THR A 320 -16.51 18.16 -8.60
CA THR A 320 -16.56 19.61 -8.35
C THR A 320 -15.34 20.35 -8.86
N THR A 321 -14.18 19.69 -8.98
CA THR A 321 -12.92 20.32 -9.41
C THR A 321 -12.67 20.18 -10.92
N VAL A 322 -13.47 19.37 -11.63
CA VAL A 322 -13.40 19.24 -13.08
C VAL A 322 -13.74 20.54 -13.79
N VAL A 323 -14.58 21.40 -13.20
CA VAL A 323 -14.87 22.75 -13.74
C VAL A 323 -13.58 23.58 -13.88
N SER A 324 -12.68 23.53 -12.88
CA SER A 324 -11.37 24.21 -12.96
C SER A 324 -10.45 23.61 -14.04
N MET A 325 -10.62 22.32 -14.34
CA MET A 325 -9.92 21.69 -15.47
C MET A 325 -10.43 22.25 -16.80
N GLU A 326 -11.74 22.36 -17.00
CA GLU A 326 -12.35 22.97 -18.18
C GLU A 326 -11.92 24.41 -18.37
N GLU A 327 -11.91 25.23 -17.30
CA GLU A 327 -11.41 26.60 -17.33
C GLU A 327 -9.95 26.66 -17.78
N THR A 328 -9.10 25.77 -17.25
CA THR A 328 -7.69 25.70 -17.63
C THR A 328 -7.51 25.36 -19.10
N ILE A 329 -8.26 24.36 -19.60
CA ILE A 329 -8.23 23.95 -21.01
C ILE A 329 -8.66 25.11 -21.92
N LYS A 330 -9.77 25.77 -21.57
CA LYS A 330 -10.28 26.91 -22.33
C LYS A 330 -9.24 28.04 -22.41
N LEU A 331 -8.63 28.42 -21.31
CA LEU A 331 -7.56 29.44 -21.30
C LEU A 331 -6.33 29.01 -22.11
N LEU A 332 -5.95 27.72 -22.07
CA LEU A 332 -4.87 27.17 -22.91
C LEU A 332 -5.23 27.29 -24.39
N ARG A 333 -6.47 26.96 -24.80
CA ARG A 333 -6.90 27.09 -26.19
C ARG A 333 -6.89 28.54 -26.69
N GLU A 334 -7.21 29.51 -25.83
CA GLU A 334 -7.16 30.93 -26.12
C GLU A 334 -5.75 31.48 -26.25
N ARG A 335 -4.86 31.10 -25.34
CA ARG A 335 -3.53 31.72 -25.20
C ARG A 335 -2.38 30.93 -25.83
N LYS A 336 -2.56 29.60 -25.96
CA LYS A 336 -1.55 28.69 -26.54
C LYS A 336 -2.25 27.50 -27.25
N PRO A 337 -2.92 27.73 -28.39
CA PRO A 337 -3.75 26.73 -29.05
C PRO A 337 -2.98 25.49 -29.53
N GLU A 338 -1.67 25.58 -29.76
CA GLU A 338 -0.81 24.46 -30.11
C GLU A 338 -0.47 23.54 -28.92
N CYS A 339 -0.80 23.93 -27.69
CA CYS A 339 -0.55 23.12 -26.52
C CYS A 339 -1.51 21.94 -26.45
N LYS A 340 -0.98 20.74 -26.36
CA LYS A 340 -1.77 19.52 -26.13
C LYS A 340 -2.03 19.35 -24.64
N VAL A 341 -3.23 18.86 -24.31
CA VAL A 341 -3.64 18.61 -22.93
C VAL A 341 -3.91 17.13 -22.77
N MET A 342 -3.38 16.54 -21.72
CA MET A 342 -3.81 15.25 -21.22
C MET A 342 -4.51 15.45 -19.86
N VAL A 343 -5.57 14.72 -19.64
CA VAL A 343 -6.36 14.80 -18.41
C VAL A 343 -6.41 13.45 -17.72
N GLY A 344 -6.44 13.45 -16.38
CA GLY A 344 -6.51 12.25 -15.59
C GLY A 344 -7.19 12.48 -14.24
N GLY A 345 -7.79 11.41 -13.73
CA GLY A 345 -8.47 11.40 -12.44
C GLY A 345 -9.61 10.39 -12.39
N ALA A 346 -10.01 9.96 -11.20
CA ALA A 346 -10.99 8.89 -11.02
C ALA A 346 -12.41 9.22 -11.53
N VAL A 347 -12.72 10.51 -11.73
CA VAL A 347 -14.04 10.97 -12.21
C VAL A 347 -14.07 11.21 -13.72
N LEU A 348 -12.95 11.01 -14.42
CA LEU A 348 -12.83 11.24 -15.84
C LEU A 348 -12.93 9.93 -16.62
N ASN A 349 -13.63 10.00 -17.74
CA ASN A 349 -13.67 8.98 -18.77
C ASN A 349 -13.38 9.62 -20.13
N GLN A 350 -13.24 8.82 -21.18
CA GLN A 350 -12.92 9.31 -22.52
C GLN A 350 -14.00 10.26 -23.05
N ASP A 351 -15.28 9.92 -22.88
CA ASP A 351 -16.39 10.75 -23.34
C ASP A 351 -16.36 12.15 -22.72
N TYR A 352 -16.01 12.22 -21.42
CA TYR A 352 -15.89 13.50 -20.72
C TYR A 352 -14.64 14.27 -21.18
N ALA A 353 -13.50 13.59 -21.36
CA ALA A 353 -12.29 14.21 -21.89
C ALA A 353 -12.52 14.82 -23.28
N ASP A 354 -13.25 14.11 -24.16
CA ASP A 354 -13.60 14.61 -25.50
C ASP A 354 -14.55 15.80 -25.45
N MET A 355 -15.44 15.87 -24.45
CA MET A 355 -16.39 16.96 -24.26
C MET A 355 -15.70 18.27 -23.81
N ILE A 356 -14.65 18.18 -22.98
CA ILE A 356 -13.94 19.36 -22.46
C ILE A 356 -12.79 19.85 -23.35
N GLY A 357 -12.50 19.15 -24.47
CA GLY A 357 -11.53 19.55 -25.51
C GLY A 357 -10.12 19.16 -25.30
#